data_73fac5712ccbb76e272d4b2e459fe34a
#
_entry.id   73fac5712ccbb76e272d4b2e459fe34a
#
_cell.length_a   1.000
_cell.length_b   1.000
_cell.length_c   1.000
_cell.angle_alpha   90.00
_cell.angle_beta   90.00
_cell.angle_gamma   90.00
#
_symmetry.space_group_name_H-M   'P 1'
#
loop_
_entity.id
_entity.type
_entity.pdbx_description
1 polymer ?
#
loop_
_entity_poly.entity_id
_entity_poly.type
_entity_poly.pdbx_seq_one_letter_code
_entity_poly.pdbx_strand_id
1 'polypeptide(L)'
;MTQAAADELNSKGVASRTAARTLAKLSTGVKDQALLNIAAGLTSHRQEILCANQRDYAGAKKNGLADAMLDRLLMTHERLDSIADDVRSVVSLPDPIGETMDMRTMPNGLQVGRRRVPLGVIGA
;
A
#
# COMPACT_ATOMS: atom_id res chain seq x y z
N MET A 1 -0.11 -15.44 20.46
CA MET A 1 -0.94 -15.30 19.25
C MET A 1 -1.95 -16.43 19.25
N THR A 2 -3.25 -16.15 19.14
CA THR A 2 -4.29 -17.20 19.10
C THR A 2 -4.25 -17.93 17.76
N GLN A 3 -4.68 -19.20 17.70
CA GLN A 3 -4.72 -19.97 16.45
C GLN A 3 -5.53 -19.22 15.37
N ALA A 4 -6.67 -18.65 15.72
CA ALA A 4 -7.50 -17.86 14.80
C ALA A 4 -6.74 -16.69 14.16
N ALA A 5 -5.92 -15.96 14.92
CA ALA A 5 -5.09 -14.86 14.39
C ALA A 5 -3.99 -15.36 13.45
N ALA A 6 -3.40 -16.53 13.72
CA ALA A 6 -2.42 -17.15 12.85
C ALA A 6 -3.05 -17.60 11.51
N ASP A 7 -4.24 -18.18 11.56
CA ASP A 7 -4.98 -18.64 10.39
C ASP A 7 -5.42 -17.45 9.51
N GLU A 8 -5.90 -16.36 10.13
CA GLU A 8 -6.23 -15.11 9.42
C GLU A 8 -5.00 -14.51 8.73
N LEU A 9 -3.88 -14.41 9.43
CA LEU A 9 -2.62 -13.87 8.87
C LEU A 9 -2.14 -14.72 7.69
N ASN A 10 -2.16 -16.04 7.82
CA ASN A 10 -1.78 -16.97 6.75
C ASN A 10 -2.69 -16.81 5.52
N SER A 11 -4.00 -16.74 5.73
CA SER A 11 -4.98 -16.54 4.64
C SER A 11 -4.73 -15.23 3.89
N LYS A 12 -4.53 -14.12 4.63
CA LYS A 12 -4.19 -12.82 4.05
C LYS A 12 -2.85 -12.85 3.31
N GLY A 13 -1.84 -13.53 3.85
CA GLY A 13 -0.53 -13.70 3.22
C GLY A 13 -0.62 -14.46 1.88
N VAL A 14 -1.39 -15.54 1.83
CA VAL A 14 -1.63 -16.29 0.58
C VAL A 14 -2.35 -15.45 -0.46
N ALA A 15 -3.41 -14.74 -0.06
CA ALA A 15 -4.17 -13.85 -0.93
C ALA A 15 -3.28 -12.72 -1.48
N SER A 16 -2.46 -12.10 -0.64
CA SER A 16 -1.51 -11.06 -1.03
C SER A 16 -0.48 -11.55 -2.04
N ARG A 17 0.07 -12.78 -1.87
CA ARG A 17 1.01 -13.38 -2.86
C ARG A 17 0.35 -13.58 -4.22
N THR A 18 -0.90 -14.00 -4.23
CA THR A 18 -1.66 -14.18 -5.48
C THR A 18 -1.91 -12.84 -6.16
N ALA A 19 -2.34 -11.82 -5.41
CA ALA A 19 -2.53 -10.48 -5.91
C ALA A 19 -1.22 -9.85 -6.44
N ALA A 20 -0.10 -10.03 -5.75
CA ALA A 20 1.20 -9.53 -6.17
C ALA A 20 1.64 -10.08 -7.54
N ARG A 21 1.36 -11.36 -7.83
CA ARG A 21 1.65 -11.98 -9.14
C ARG A 21 0.83 -11.35 -10.27
N THR A 22 -0.40 -10.96 -9.98
CA THR A 22 -1.28 -10.26 -10.94
C THR A 22 -0.77 -8.84 -11.15
N LEU A 23 -0.51 -8.09 -10.07
CA LEU A 23 0.00 -6.71 -10.12
C LEU A 23 1.32 -6.59 -10.89
N ALA A 24 2.21 -7.58 -10.77
CA ALA A 24 3.49 -7.61 -11.47
C ALA A 24 3.36 -7.58 -13.02
N LYS A 25 2.20 -7.94 -13.55
CA LYS A 25 1.94 -8.02 -14.99
C LYS A 25 1.11 -6.84 -15.53
N LEU A 26 0.59 -6.00 -14.65
CA LEU A 26 -0.25 -4.87 -15.04
C LEU A 26 0.60 -3.72 -15.59
N SER A 27 0.02 -2.97 -16.52
CA SER A 27 0.62 -1.73 -17.00
C SER A 27 0.61 -0.65 -15.93
N THR A 28 1.52 0.31 -16.04
CA THR A 28 1.58 1.50 -15.18
C THR A 28 0.23 2.21 -15.10
N GLY A 29 -0.44 2.45 -16.24
CA GLY A 29 -1.73 3.13 -16.25
C GLY A 29 -2.84 2.42 -15.45
N VAL A 30 -2.83 1.08 -15.40
CA VAL A 30 -3.78 0.32 -14.56
C VAL A 30 -3.45 0.48 -13.07
N LYS A 31 -2.17 0.50 -12.71
CA LYS A 31 -1.72 0.73 -11.33
C LYS A 31 -2.06 2.16 -10.88
N ASP A 32 -1.81 3.14 -11.73
CA ASP A 32 -2.12 4.55 -11.48
C ASP A 32 -3.63 4.76 -11.27
N GLN A 33 -4.44 4.16 -12.15
CA GLN A 33 -5.90 4.24 -12.00
C GLN A 33 -6.38 3.59 -10.70
N ALA A 34 -5.77 2.48 -10.29
CA ALA A 34 -6.09 1.84 -9.01
C ALA A 34 -5.76 2.75 -7.82
N LEU A 35 -4.61 3.43 -7.83
CA LEU A 35 -4.25 4.41 -6.81
C LEU A 35 -5.21 5.60 -6.79
N LEU A 36 -5.58 6.14 -7.95
CA LEU A 36 -6.57 7.22 -8.03
C LEU A 36 -7.93 6.80 -7.49
N ASN A 37 -8.36 5.57 -7.76
CA ASN A 37 -9.60 5.02 -7.21
C ASN A 37 -9.51 4.86 -5.68
N ILE A 38 -8.35 4.49 -5.13
CA ILE A 38 -8.11 4.43 -3.69
C ILE A 38 -8.24 5.83 -3.07
N ALA A 39 -7.58 6.84 -3.65
CA ALA A 39 -7.67 8.22 -3.17
C ALA A 39 -9.11 8.77 -3.22
N ALA A 40 -9.85 8.48 -4.29
CA ALA A 40 -11.26 8.83 -4.41
C ALA A 40 -12.12 8.07 -3.37
N GLY A 41 -11.84 6.79 -3.14
CA GLY A 41 -12.50 5.97 -2.13
C GLY A 41 -12.33 6.52 -0.71
N LEU A 42 -11.11 6.94 -0.34
CA LEU A 42 -10.83 7.58 0.95
C LEU A 42 -11.69 8.83 1.15
N THR A 43 -11.81 9.65 0.11
CA THR A 43 -12.61 10.88 0.17
C THR A 43 -14.12 10.60 0.22
N SER A 44 -14.61 9.65 -0.57
CA SER A 44 -16.05 9.32 -0.64
C SER A 44 -16.57 8.61 0.62
N HIS A 45 -15.73 7.79 1.28
CA HIS A 45 -16.08 7.08 2.51
C HIS A 45 -15.58 7.80 3.78
N ARG A 46 -15.23 9.09 3.66
CA ARG A 46 -14.67 9.91 4.74
C ARG A 46 -15.46 9.78 6.04
N GLN A 47 -16.77 9.99 5.98
CA GLN A 47 -17.61 9.98 7.17
C GLN A 47 -17.62 8.63 7.88
N GLU A 48 -17.66 7.55 7.11
CA GLU A 48 -17.60 6.19 7.63
C GLU A 48 -16.28 5.91 8.34
N ILE A 49 -15.17 6.28 7.70
CA ILE A 49 -13.80 6.12 8.23
C ILE A 49 -13.64 6.89 9.54
N LEU A 50 -14.05 8.17 9.57
CA LEU A 50 -13.92 9.00 10.75
C LEU A 50 -14.81 8.52 11.90
N CYS A 51 -16.02 8.05 11.60
CA CYS A 51 -16.93 7.49 12.60
C CYS A 51 -16.36 6.18 13.20
N ALA A 52 -15.76 5.32 12.39
CA ALA A 52 -15.08 4.11 12.87
C ALA A 52 -13.88 4.47 13.76
N ASN A 53 -13.05 5.41 13.31
CA ASN A 53 -11.88 5.87 14.06
C ASN A 53 -12.25 6.50 15.41
N GLN A 54 -13.34 7.28 15.50
CA GLN A 54 -13.81 7.82 16.78
C GLN A 54 -14.15 6.73 17.79
N ARG A 55 -14.74 5.62 17.35
CA ARG A 55 -15.03 4.48 18.22
C ARG A 55 -13.75 3.83 18.73
N ASP A 56 -12.77 3.64 17.85
CA ASP A 56 -11.46 3.08 18.20
C ASP A 56 -10.71 3.99 19.17
N TYR A 57 -10.71 5.31 18.92
CA TYR A 57 -10.10 6.31 19.78
C TYR A 57 -10.73 6.31 21.19
N ALA A 58 -12.06 6.31 21.26
CA ALA A 58 -12.77 6.27 22.54
C ALA A 58 -12.47 4.98 23.33
N GLY A 59 -12.42 3.85 22.65
CA GLY A 59 -12.04 2.55 23.23
C GLY A 59 -10.60 2.55 23.75
N ALA A 60 -9.66 3.04 22.94
CA ALA A 60 -8.25 3.13 23.31
C ALA A 60 -8.02 4.05 24.54
N LYS A 61 -8.69 5.20 24.56
CA LYS A 61 -8.65 6.13 25.68
C LYS A 61 -9.20 5.49 26.97
N LYS A 62 -10.32 4.78 26.86
CA LYS A 62 -10.91 4.05 28.01
C LYS A 62 -9.98 2.97 28.55
N ASN A 63 -9.17 2.36 27.67
CA ASN A 63 -8.19 1.32 28.02
C ASN A 63 -6.86 1.89 28.51
N GLY A 64 -6.73 3.22 28.71
CA GLY A 64 -5.55 3.87 29.26
C GLY A 64 -4.37 4.00 28.30
N LEU A 65 -4.64 4.05 26.98
CA LEU A 65 -3.58 4.30 26.01
C LEU A 65 -2.96 5.69 26.22
N ALA A 66 -1.63 5.79 26.18
CA ALA A 66 -0.91 7.04 26.40
C ALA A 66 -1.27 8.10 25.33
N ASP A 67 -1.28 9.39 25.72
CA ASP A 67 -1.70 10.50 24.86
C ASP A 67 -0.95 10.57 23.54
N ALA A 68 0.35 10.31 23.52
CA ALA A 68 1.14 10.27 22.30
C ALA A 68 0.68 9.18 21.30
N MET A 69 0.18 8.06 21.82
CA MET A 69 -0.36 6.98 21.00
C MET A 69 -1.80 7.29 20.56
N LEU A 70 -2.57 7.97 21.42
CA LEU A 70 -3.90 8.47 21.09
C LEU A 70 -3.84 9.49 19.94
N ASP A 71 -2.86 10.41 19.95
CA ASP A 71 -2.66 11.35 18.84
C ASP A 71 -2.34 10.64 17.52
N ARG A 72 -1.51 9.58 17.56
CA ARG A 72 -1.21 8.77 16.37
C ARG A 72 -2.41 7.99 15.86
N LEU A 73 -3.29 7.55 16.77
CA LEU A 73 -4.51 6.82 16.39
C LEU A 73 -5.57 7.75 15.81
N LEU A 74 -5.60 9.02 16.23
CA LEU A 74 -6.65 9.96 15.84
C LEU A 74 -6.59 10.27 14.33
N MET A 75 -7.67 9.99 13.63
CA MET A 75 -7.89 10.41 12.25
C MET A 75 -8.77 11.67 12.22
N THR A 76 -8.28 12.74 11.57
CA THR A 76 -9.04 13.96 11.32
C THR A 76 -9.36 14.09 9.83
N HIS A 77 -10.21 15.06 9.46
CA HIS A 77 -10.49 15.38 8.07
C HIS A 77 -9.19 15.72 7.31
N GLU A 78 -8.35 16.55 7.91
CA GLU A 78 -7.09 17.02 7.34
C GLU A 78 -6.09 15.87 7.16
N ARG A 79 -5.99 14.98 8.15
CA ARG A 79 -5.11 13.79 8.06
C ARG A 79 -5.58 12.85 6.94
N LEU A 80 -6.89 12.66 6.80
CA LEU A 80 -7.43 11.82 5.74
C LEU A 80 -7.23 12.43 4.35
N ASP A 81 -7.39 13.76 4.22
CA ASP A 81 -7.11 14.47 2.98
C ASP A 81 -5.62 14.38 2.62
N SER A 82 -4.72 14.56 3.60
CA SER A 82 -3.28 14.38 3.39
C SER A 82 -2.93 12.98 2.89
N ILE A 83 -3.52 11.92 3.46
CA ILE A 83 -3.33 10.55 2.99
C ILE A 83 -3.78 10.38 1.53
N ALA A 84 -4.94 10.94 1.18
CA ALA A 84 -5.43 10.89 -0.20
C ALA A 84 -4.50 11.63 -1.17
N ASP A 85 -3.92 12.76 -0.75
CA ASP A 85 -2.96 13.52 -1.54
C ASP A 85 -1.61 12.80 -1.65
N ASP A 86 -1.15 12.13 -0.60
CA ASP A 86 0.04 11.28 -0.63
C ASP A 86 -0.12 10.15 -1.65
N VAL A 87 -1.30 9.50 -1.69
CA VAL A 87 -1.60 8.47 -2.71
C VAL A 87 -1.56 9.05 -4.11
N ARG A 88 -2.13 10.26 -4.34
CA ARG A 88 -2.06 10.95 -5.64
C ARG A 88 -0.62 11.31 -6.01
N SER A 89 0.20 11.69 -5.03
CA SER A 89 1.61 12.01 -5.25
C SER A 89 2.40 10.79 -5.72
N VAL A 90 2.08 9.58 -5.22
CA VAL A 90 2.68 8.33 -5.71
C VAL A 90 2.38 8.09 -7.19
N VAL A 91 1.18 8.43 -7.67
CA VAL A 91 0.80 8.32 -9.10
C VAL A 91 1.70 9.17 -10.00
N SER A 92 2.21 10.29 -9.50
CA SER A 92 3.11 11.17 -10.26
C SER A 92 4.54 10.63 -10.42
N LEU A 93 4.90 9.59 -9.66
CA LEU A 93 6.23 8.99 -9.72
C LEU A 93 6.34 8.02 -10.91
N PRO A 94 7.51 7.93 -11.56
CA PRO A 94 7.71 6.94 -12.62
C PRO A 94 7.63 5.52 -12.04
N ASP A 95 6.94 4.62 -12.75
CA ASP A 95 6.91 3.20 -12.38
C ASP A 95 8.29 2.57 -12.66
N PRO A 96 9.02 2.11 -11.65
CA PRO A 96 10.35 1.56 -11.84
C PRO A 96 10.35 0.14 -12.41
N ILE A 97 9.18 -0.52 -12.45
CA ILE A 97 9.09 -1.94 -12.85
C ILE A 97 9.33 -2.09 -14.35
N GLY A 98 10.30 -2.94 -14.67
CA GLY A 98 10.68 -3.19 -16.06
C GLY A 98 11.78 -2.28 -16.59
N GLU A 99 12.19 -1.25 -15.84
CA GLU A 99 13.34 -0.41 -16.18
C GLU A 99 14.61 -1.26 -16.36
N THR A 100 15.33 -1.03 -17.46
CA THR A 100 16.57 -1.75 -17.77
C THR A 100 17.78 -0.84 -17.60
N MET A 101 18.86 -1.39 -17.05
CA MET A 101 20.10 -0.66 -16.77
C MET A 101 21.31 -1.46 -17.23
N ASP A 102 22.40 -0.76 -17.56
CA ASP A 102 23.70 -1.34 -17.90
C ASP A 102 23.63 -2.37 -19.05
N MET A 103 22.75 -2.13 -20.02
CA MET A 103 22.63 -2.98 -21.22
C MET A 103 23.90 -2.93 -22.05
N ARG A 104 24.50 -4.10 -22.31
CA ARG A 104 25.70 -4.24 -23.14
C ARG A 104 25.57 -5.47 -24.06
N THR A 105 26.10 -5.34 -25.26
CA THR A 105 26.22 -6.45 -26.19
C THR A 105 27.58 -7.12 -26.02
N MET A 106 27.57 -8.41 -25.76
CA MET A 106 28.78 -9.24 -25.67
C MET A 106 29.34 -9.56 -27.07
N PRO A 107 30.63 -9.96 -27.21
CA PRO A 107 31.24 -10.29 -28.50
C PRO A 107 30.48 -11.37 -29.28
N ASN A 108 29.76 -12.25 -28.59
CA ASN A 108 28.93 -13.32 -29.17
C ASN A 108 27.51 -12.83 -29.57
N GLY A 109 27.22 -11.53 -29.47
CA GLY A 109 25.91 -10.95 -29.78
C GLY A 109 24.87 -11.01 -28.65
N LEU A 110 25.18 -11.66 -27.51
CA LEU A 110 24.26 -11.72 -26.37
C LEU A 110 24.15 -10.34 -25.71
N GLN A 111 22.91 -9.90 -25.46
CA GLN A 111 22.63 -8.70 -24.68
C GLN A 111 22.48 -9.04 -23.19
N VAL A 112 23.29 -8.41 -22.36
CA VAL A 112 23.30 -8.61 -20.90
C VAL A 112 23.03 -7.26 -20.22
N GLY A 113 22.17 -7.26 -19.21
CA GLY A 113 21.85 -6.07 -18.44
C GLY A 113 21.11 -6.42 -17.17
N ARG A 114 20.70 -5.40 -16.42
CA ARG A 114 19.87 -5.52 -15.22
C ARG A 114 18.48 -4.99 -15.50
N ARG A 115 17.47 -5.66 -14.97
CA ARG A 115 16.07 -5.21 -15.06
C ARG A 115 15.46 -5.17 -13.66
N ARG A 116 14.74 -4.09 -13.37
CA ARG A 116 14.00 -3.95 -12.11
C ARG A 116 12.77 -4.86 -12.14
N VAL A 117 12.59 -5.62 -11.08
CA VAL A 117 11.46 -6.55 -10.88
C VAL A 117 10.79 -6.25 -9.54
N PRO A 118 9.48 -6.56 -9.38
CA PRO A 118 8.81 -6.40 -8.09
C PRO A 118 9.43 -7.31 -7.02
N LEU A 119 9.53 -6.80 -5.79
CA LEU A 119 9.96 -7.61 -4.63
C LEU A 119 8.90 -8.64 -4.19
N GLY A 120 7.65 -8.41 -4.54
CA GLY A 120 6.53 -9.21 -4.08
C GLY A 120 5.86 -8.60 -2.85
N VAL A 121 5.43 -9.45 -1.90
CA VAL A 121 4.77 -9.02 -0.66
C VAL A 121 5.82 -8.82 0.42
N ILE A 122 5.78 -7.66 1.06
CA ILE A 122 6.61 -7.30 2.21
C ILE A 122 5.71 -7.21 3.43
N GLY A 123 6.11 -7.81 4.54
CA GLY A 123 5.50 -7.63 5.85
C GLY A 123 6.29 -6.58 6.64
N ALA A 124 5.59 -5.64 7.28
CA ALA A 124 6.16 -4.60 8.11
C ALA A 124 5.48 -4.54 9.49
#